data_e93f9cd747620e29563b74264a18df45
#
_entry.id   e93f9cd747620e29563b74264a18df45
#
_cell.length_a   1.000
_cell.length_b   1.000
_cell.length_c   1.000
_cell.angle_alpha   90.00
_cell.angle_beta   90.00
_cell.angle_gamma   90.00
#
_symmetry.space_group_name_H-M   'P 1'
#
loop_
_entity.id
_entity.type
_entity.pdbx_description
1 polymer ?
#
loop_
_entity_poly.entity_id
_entity_poly.type
_entity_poly.pdbx_seq_one_letter_code
_entity_poly.pdbx_strand_id
1 'polypeptide(L)'
;MRIHTDRHPLDPTPLHAIRRHARLWRRFVTQGIVRETHYRASFLATLAVGMIQLVLSLVPVLLLYSFTDSVNGWDRGEVIALSGMYQASFAVLAVFVQPNMNRMSGYVRQGELDLILVRPVSSQFYVTLRWVDPAEIFNVLIGLTVVAVGLGRSGHVPSVAEALQALLLVACGMVLLTCVWSALVYLAF
;
A
#
# COMPACT_ATOMS: atom_id res chain seq x y z
N MET A 1 -44.80 -38.58 -1.81
CA MET A 1 -44.11 -37.48 -1.16
C MET A 1 -42.74 -37.36 -1.82
N ARG A 2 -42.60 -36.53 -2.87
CA ARG A 2 -41.35 -36.34 -3.62
C ARG A 2 -40.56 -35.24 -2.95
N ILE A 3 -39.43 -35.57 -2.35
CA ILE A 3 -38.50 -34.60 -1.80
C ILE A 3 -37.75 -33.99 -3.00
N HIS A 4 -38.12 -32.76 -3.33
CA HIS A 4 -37.39 -31.95 -4.31
C HIS A 4 -36.06 -31.56 -3.65
N THR A 5 -34.96 -32.27 -3.98
CA THR A 5 -33.60 -31.85 -3.68
C THR A 5 -33.28 -30.72 -4.63
N ASP A 6 -33.59 -29.50 -4.29
CA ASP A 6 -33.05 -28.31 -4.92
C ASP A 6 -31.52 -28.34 -4.71
N ARG A 7 -30.82 -28.82 -5.73
CA ARG A 7 -29.38 -28.63 -5.82
C ARG A 7 -29.11 -27.13 -5.93
N HIS A 8 -28.66 -26.55 -4.85
CA HIS A 8 -28.07 -25.23 -4.85
C HIS A 8 -26.89 -25.24 -5.84
N PRO A 9 -26.85 -24.39 -6.86
CA PRO A 9 -25.75 -24.31 -7.80
C PRO A 9 -24.57 -23.59 -7.12
N LEU A 10 -23.84 -24.30 -6.28
CA LEU A 10 -22.58 -23.83 -5.71
C LEU A 10 -21.41 -24.49 -6.45
N ASP A 11 -21.32 -24.25 -7.75
CA ASP A 11 -20.06 -24.31 -8.47
C ASP A 11 -19.63 -22.88 -8.80
N PRO A 12 -18.85 -22.23 -7.95
CA PRO A 12 -18.24 -20.97 -8.33
C PRO A 12 -17.09 -21.30 -9.30
N THR A 13 -17.36 -21.25 -10.59
CA THR A 13 -16.24 -21.18 -11.56
C THR A 13 -15.29 -20.09 -11.07
N PRO A 14 -13.97 -20.29 -11.11
CA PRO A 14 -12.97 -19.36 -10.56
C PRO A 14 -13.16 -17.93 -11.08
N LEU A 15 -13.69 -17.76 -12.29
CA LEU A 15 -14.04 -16.46 -12.87
C LEU A 15 -15.16 -15.72 -12.12
N HIS A 16 -16.17 -16.43 -11.60
CA HIS A 16 -17.22 -15.79 -10.80
C HIS A 16 -16.71 -15.33 -9.43
N ALA A 17 -15.79 -16.10 -8.82
CA ALA A 17 -15.13 -15.70 -7.58
C ALA A 17 -14.29 -14.42 -7.79
N ILE A 18 -13.46 -14.37 -8.84
CA ILE A 18 -12.64 -13.20 -9.18
C ILE A 18 -13.52 -11.97 -9.44
N ARG A 19 -14.57 -12.09 -10.25
CA ARG A 19 -15.51 -10.98 -10.52
C ARG A 19 -16.25 -10.49 -9.26
N ARG A 20 -16.54 -11.38 -8.33
CA ARG A 20 -17.17 -11.04 -7.06
C ARG A 20 -16.19 -10.25 -6.17
N HIS A 21 -14.95 -10.69 -6.04
CA HIS A 21 -13.91 -9.98 -5.29
C HIS A 21 -13.59 -8.62 -5.90
N ALA A 22 -13.49 -8.52 -7.23
CA ALA A 22 -13.27 -7.25 -7.93
C ALA A 22 -14.42 -6.25 -7.71
N ARG A 23 -15.69 -6.71 -7.71
CA ARG A 23 -16.86 -5.85 -7.42
C ARG A 23 -16.88 -5.39 -5.97
N LEU A 24 -16.52 -6.24 -5.02
CA LEU A 24 -16.41 -5.88 -3.61
C LEU A 24 -15.29 -4.86 -3.40
N TRP A 25 -14.13 -5.10 -4.00
CA TRP A 25 -12.99 -4.19 -3.91
C TRP A 25 -13.31 -2.80 -4.48
N ARG A 26 -13.97 -2.74 -5.65
CA ARG A 26 -14.42 -1.47 -6.23
C ARG A 26 -15.36 -0.69 -5.29
N ARG A 27 -16.26 -1.38 -4.57
CA ARG A 27 -17.12 -0.74 -3.57
C ARG A 27 -16.32 -0.23 -2.38
N PHE A 28 -15.31 -0.94 -1.92
CA PHE A 28 -14.43 -0.49 -0.83
C PHE A 28 -13.66 0.77 -1.21
N VAL A 29 -13.08 0.80 -2.42
CA VAL A 29 -12.39 1.99 -2.94
C VAL A 29 -13.34 3.18 -3.04
N THR A 30 -14.55 2.97 -3.61
CA THR A 30 -15.54 4.05 -3.73
C THR A 30 -15.96 4.60 -2.36
N GLN A 31 -16.18 3.74 -1.36
CA GLN A 31 -16.49 4.16 0.00
C GLN A 31 -15.33 4.93 0.66
N GLY A 32 -14.07 4.52 0.37
CA GLY A 32 -12.88 5.26 0.80
C GLY A 32 -12.88 6.68 0.26
N ILE A 33 -13.09 6.85 -1.04
CA ILE A 33 -13.11 8.17 -1.71
C ILE A 33 -14.22 9.07 -1.15
N VAL A 34 -15.44 8.54 -1.02
CA VAL A 34 -16.57 9.31 -0.48
C VAL A 34 -16.31 9.78 0.95
N ARG A 35 -15.66 8.96 1.76
CA ARG A 35 -15.30 9.32 3.13
C ARG A 35 -14.26 10.45 3.16
N GLU A 36 -13.28 10.41 2.29
CA GLU A 36 -12.20 11.41 2.22
C GLU A 36 -12.72 12.80 1.83
N THR A 37 -13.72 12.87 0.94
CA THR A 37 -14.32 14.16 0.54
C THR A 37 -15.03 14.90 1.68
N HIS A 38 -15.44 14.20 2.74
CA HIS A 38 -16.04 14.81 3.93
C HIS A 38 -15.01 15.36 4.94
N TYR A 39 -13.75 14.93 4.88
CA TYR A 39 -12.70 15.28 5.86
C TYR A 39 -11.51 15.97 5.21
N ARG A 40 -11.71 17.19 4.69
CA ARG A 40 -10.65 18.01 4.06
C ARG A 40 -9.43 18.22 4.97
N ALA A 41 -9.65 18.34 6.28
CA ALA A 41 -8.57 18.50 7.24
C ALA A 41 -7.71 17.24 7.37
N SER A 42 -8.31 16.04 7.35
CA SER A 42 -7.59 14.77 7.36
C SER A 42 -6.73 14.61 6.11
N PHE A 43 -7.29 14.91 4.94
CA PHE A 43 -6.56 14.88 3.67
C PHE A 43 -5.31 15.79 3.70
N LEU A 44 -5.48 17.05 4.13
CA LEU A 44 -4.35 18.00 4.25
C LEU A 44 -3.32 17.50 5.27
N ALA A 45 -3.75 16.91 6.38
CA ALA A 45 -2.85 16.34 7.38
C ALA A 45 -2.04 15.18 6.80
N THR A 46 -2.66 14.27 6.06
CA THR A 46 -1.98 13.16 5.38
C THR A 46 -0.92 13.66 4.39
N LEU A 47 -1.25 14.65 3.57
CA LEU A 47 -0.29 15.27 2.66
C LEU A 47 0.85 15.96 3.41
N ALA A 48 0.55 16.70 4.47
CA ALA A 48 1.57 17.38 5.27
C ALA A 48 2.53 16.39 5.92
N VAL A 49 2.02 15.28 6.48
CA VAL A 49 2.86 14.22 7.06
C VAL A 49 3.75 13.60 5.99
N GLY A 50 3.21 13.27 4.80
CA GLY A 50 3.99 12.73 3.69
C GLY A 50 5.09 13.68 3.21
N MET A 51 4.79 14.98 3.12
CA MET A 51 5.79 16.01 2.77
C MET A 51 6.88 16.17 3.84
N ILE A 52 6.50 16.16 5.12
CA ILE A 52 7.47 16.21 6.24
C ILE A 52 8.39 14.98 6.18
N GLN A 53 7.82 13.80 5.98
CA GLN A 53 8.58 12.56 5.88
C GLN A 53 9.56 12.57 4.69
N LEU A 54 9.13 13.08 3.54
CA LEU A 54 9.99 13.29 2.37
C LEU A 54 11.14 14.25 2.67
N VAL A 55 10.86 15.39 3.28
CA VAL A 55 11.89 16.37 3.66
C VAL A 55 12.88 15.73 4.63
N LEU A 56 12.40 15.04 5.67
CA LEU A 56 13.26 14.35 6.64
C LEU A 56 14.14 13.27 6.00
N SER A 57 13.66 12.58 4.96
CA SER A 57 14.47 11.59 4.23
C SER A 57 15.50 12.24 3.30
N LEU A 58 15.17 13.36 2.66
CA LEU A 58 16.02 14.05 1.71
C LEU A 58 17.08 14.94 2.37
N VAL A 59 16.77 15.59 3.50
CA VAL A 59 17.71 16.50 4.16
C VAL A 59 19.05 15.86 4.50
N PRO A 60 19.14 14.69 5.15
CA PRO A 60 20.42 14.02 5.40
C PRO A 60 21.20 13.69 4.12
N VAL A 61 20.47 13.25 3.09
CA VAL A 61 21.06 12.95 1.78
C VAL A 61 21.66 14.20 1.16
N LEU A 62 20.90 15.27 1.07
CA LEU A 62 21.37 16.53 0.49
C LEU A 62 22.51 17.14 1.28
N LEU A 63 22.48 17.01 2.61
CA LEU A 63 23.56 17.48 3.48
C LEU A 63 24.84 16.66 3.24
N LEU A 64 24.75 15.32 3.14
CA LEU A 64 25.89 14.47 2.86
C LEU A 64 26.54 14.84 1.52
N TYR A 65 25.73 15.00 0.48
CA TYR A 65 26.20 15.38 -0.86
C TYR A 65 26.56 16.85 -1.03
N SER A 66 26.45 17.68 0.02
CA SER A 66 27.05 19.01 0.03
C SER A 66 28.54 19.00 0.33
N PHE A 67 29.04 17.89 0.89
CA PHE A 67 30.45 17.70 1.24
C PHE A 67 31.20 16.71 0.32
N THR A 68 30.49 15.95 -0.51
CA THR A 68 31.09 14.94 -1.41
C THR A 68 30.25 14.81 -2.68
N ASP A 69 30.88 14.50 -3.79
CA ASP A 69 30.20 14.34 -5.08
C ASP A 69 29.67 12.92 -5.27
N SER A 70 30.23 11.93 -4.59
CA SER A 70 29.81 10.55 -4.66
C SER A 70 30.05 9.81 -3.35
N VAL A 71 29.21 8.83 -3.04
CA VAL A 71 29.33 7.94 -1.88
C VAL A 71 29.32 6.50 -2.38
N ASN A 72 30.45 5.83 -2.29
CA ASN A 72 30.63 4.44 -2.73
C ASN A 72 30.13 4.18 -4.17
N GLY A 73 30.39 5.14 -5.07
CA GLY A 73 30.01 5.06 -6.48
C GLY A 73 28.60 5.54 -6.80
N TRP A 74 27.79 5.84 -5.78
CA TRP A 74 26.45 6.41 -5.97
C TRP A 74 26.52 7.92 -6.13
N ASP A 75 25.88 8.46 -7.14
CA ASP A 75 25.76 9.88 -7.33
C ASP A 75 24.56 10.47 -6.54
N ARG A 76 24.51 11.78 -6.46
CA ARG A 76 23.43 12.50 -5.76
C ARG A 76 22.05 12.22 -6.37
N GLY A 77 21.96 12.09 -7.71
CA GLY A 77 20.68 11.85 -8.41
C GLY A 77 20.13 10.47 -8.11
N GLU A 78 21.00 9.46 -8.09
CA GLU A 78 20.63 8.07 -7.79
C GLU A 78 20.07 7.92 -6.36
N VAL A 79 20.70 8.58 -5.38
CA VAL A 79 20.21 8.50 -3.99
C VAL A 79 18.93 9.31 -3.78
N ILE A 80 18.73 10.40 -4.52
CA ILE A 80 17.43 11.10 -4.56
C ILE A 80 16.35 10.16 -5.16
N ALA A 81 16.65 9.45 -6.25
CA ALA A 81 15.73 8.47 -6.83
C ALA A 81 15.41 7.34 -5.86
N LEU A 82 16.39 6.82 -5.15
CA LEU A 82 16.19 5.79 -4.11
C LEU A 82 15.29 6.29 -2.98
N SER A 83 15.47 7.54 -2.53
CA SER A 83 14.60 8.17 -1.52
C SER A 83 13.16 8.32 -2.01
N GLY A 84 12.97 8.68 -3.27
CA GLY A 84 11.64 8.73 -3.90
C GLY A 84 10.99 7.35 -4.00
N MET A 85 11.77 6.32 -4.33
CA MET A 85 11.29 4.92 -4.39
C MET A 85 10.87 4.41 -3.02
N TYR A 86 11.63 4.73 -1.97
CA TYR A 86 11.24 4.46 -0.58
C TYR A 86 9.92 5.12 -0.23
N GLN A 87 9.77 6.44 -0.50
CA GLN A 87 8.56 7.20 -0.25
C GLN A 87 7.34 6.60 -0.99
N ALA A 88 7.48 6.30 -2.28
CA ALA A 88 6.41 5.71 -3.08
C ALA A 88 6.00 4.33 -2.54
N SER A 89 6.96 3.48 -2.19
CA SER A 89 6.71 2.14 -1.65
C SER A 89 6.00 2.21 -0.30
N PHE A 90 6.43 3.10 0.60
CA PHE A 90 5.80 3.31 1.89
C PHE A 90 4.36 3.82 1.73
N ALA A 91 4.14 4.77 0.83
CA ALA A 91 2.81 5.30 0.54
C ALA A 91 1.87 4.23 -0.04
N VAL A 92 2.35 3.31 -0.89
CA VAL A 92 1.54 2.16 -1.35
C VAL A 92 1.10 1.27 -0.18
N LEU A 93 1.99 1.00 0.77
CA LEU A 93 1.62 0.26 1.99
C LEU A 93 0.62 1.04 2.84
N ALA A 94 0.77 2.36 2.93
CA ALA A 94 -0.17 3.24 3.64
C ALA A 94 -1.55 3.31 2.98
N VAL A 95 -1.64 3.18 1.64
CA VAL A 95 -2.93 3.08 0.95
C VAL A 95 -3.69 1.81 1.33
N PHE A 96 -3.03 0.65 1.31
CA PHE A 96 -3.71 -0.65 1.33
C PHE A 96 -3.53 -1.44 2.61
N VAL A 97 -2.36 -1.39 3.24
CA VAL A 97 -2.00 -2.28 4.36
C VAL A 97 -2.24 -1.61 5.71
N GLN A 98 -1.69 -0.43 5.91
CA GLN A 98 -1.69 0.27 7.19
C GLN A 98 -3.10 0.52 7.76
N PRO A 99 -4.12 0.97 6.98
CA PRO A 99 -5.45 1.21 7.51
C PRO A 99 -6.12 -0.06 8.03
N ASN A 100 -5.78 -1.20 7.45
CA ASN A 100 -6.34 -2.49 7.82
C ASN A 100 -5.65 -3.05 9.09
N MET A 101 -4.32 -2.98 9.13
CA MET A 101 -3.55 -3.44 10.29
C MET A 101 -3.87 -2.64 11.55
N ASN A 102 -3.99 -1.32 11.46
CA ASN A 102 -4.33 -0.44 12.60
C ASN A 102 -5.72 -0.73 13.19
N ARG A 103 -6.64 -1.28 12.39
CA ARG A 103 -8.01 -1.62 12.84
C ARG A 103 -8.14 -3.03 13.39
N MET A 104 -7.14 -3.88 13.16
CA MET A 104 -7.16 -5.28 13.61
C MET A 104 -7.38 -5.39 15.12
N SER A 105 -6.68 -4.56 15.90
CA SER A 105 -6.84 -4.50 17.36
C SER A 105 -8.29 -4.16 17.78
N GLY A 106 -8.96 -3.27 17.02
CA GLY A 106 -10.36 -2.93 17.25
C GLY A 106 -11.30 -4.11 17.02
N TYR A 107 -11.13 -4.85 15.93
CA TYR A 107 -11.94 -6.02 15.62
C TYR A 107 -11.87 -7.11 16.69
N VAL A 108 -10.67 -7.33 17.26
CA VAL A 108 -10.48 -8.30 18.33
C VAL A 108 -11.15 -7.82 19.63
N ARG A 109 -10.91 -6.57 20.03
CA ARG A 109 -11.45 -6.02 21.28
C ARG A 109 -12.96 -5.87 21.30
N GLN A 110 -13.60 -5.65 20.15
CA GLN A 110 -15.05 -5.46 20.02
C GLN A 110 -15.80 -6.76 19.71
N GLY A 111 -15.10 -7.89 19.53
CA GLY A 111 -15.71 -9.17 19.16
C GLY A 111 -16.26 -9.19 17.72
N GLU A 112 -15.95 -8.18 16.90
CA GLU A 112 -16.38 -8.13 15.50
C GLU A 112 -15.73 -9.20 14.64
N LEU A 113 -14.63 -9.79 15.11
CA LEU A 113 -13.91 -10.84 14.40
C LEU A 113 -14.79 -12.08 14.19
N ASP A 114 -15.58 -12.46 15.19
CA ASP A 114 -16.49 -13.61 15.11
C ASP A 114 -17.59 -13.38 14.03
N LEU A 115 -18.07 -12.15 13.91
CA LEU A 115 -19.05 -11.77 12.88
C LEU A 115 -18.43 -11.77 11.47
N ILE A 116 -17.14 -11.53 11.34
CA ILE A 116 -16.39 -11.57 10.08
C ILE A 116 -16.19 -13.03 9.64
N LEU A 117 -15.92 -13.94 10.58
CA LEU A 117 -15.70 -15.36 10.31
C LEU A 117 -16.94 -16.08 9.78
N VAL A 118 -18.14 -15.63 10.17
CA VAL A 118 -19.43 -16.22 9.72
C VAL A 118 -19.81 -15.75 8.30
N ARG A 119 -19.15 -14.75 7.74
CA ARG A 119 -19.50 -14.25 6.40
C ARG A 119 -19.01 -15.18 5.29
N PRO A 120 -19.78 -15.35 4.18
CA PRO A 120 -19.43 -16.20 3.04
C PRO A 120 -18.36 -15.54 2.12
N VAL A 121 -17.34 -14.92 2.70
CA VAL A 121 -16.20 -14.30 2.01
C VAL A 121 -14.96 -14.72 2.79
N SER A 122 -13.82 -14.91 2.10
CA SER A 122 -12.58 -15.20 2.83
C SER A 122 -12.31 -14.09 3.84
N SER A 123 -12.33 -14.44 5.12
CA SER A 123 -12.14 -13.51 6.25
C SER A 123 -10.83 -12.77 6.14
N GLN A 124 -9.77 -13.43 5.64
CA GLN A 124 -8.48 -12.83 5.40
C GLN A 124 -8.54 -11.71 4.34
N PHE A 125 -9.23 -11.92 3.21
CA PHE A 125 -9.42 -10.89 2.19
C PHE A 125 -10.18 -9.69 2.74
N TYR A 126 -11.23 -9.94 3.52
CA TYR A 126 -12.05 -8.89 4.11
C TYR A 126 -11.26 -8.03 5.12
N VAL A 127 -10.48 -8.67 5.98
CA VAL A 127 -9.67 -7.98 7.01
C VAL A 127 -8.51 -7.21 6.38
N THR A 128 -7.89 -7.72 5.30
CA THR A 128 -6.66 -7.14 4.73
C THR A 128 -6.92 -6.03 3.71
N LEU A 129 -8.07 -6.03 3.01
CA LEU A 129 -8.31 -5.12 1.87
C LEU A 129 -9.60 -4.29 1.99
N ARG A 130 -10.24 -4.31 3.16
CA ARG A 130 -11.51 -3.57 3.38
C ARG A 130 -11.32 -2.06 3.38
N TRP A 131 -10.25 -1.61 3.99
CA TRP A 131 -9.99 -0.20 4.20
C TRP A 131 -8.88 0.28 3.26
N VAL A 132 -9.20 1.32 2.51
CA VAL A 132 -8.28 1.99 1.59
C VAL A 132 -8.21 3.44 2.01
N ASP A 133 -7.00 4.01 2.03
CA ASP A 133 -6.78 5.44 2.26
C ASP A 133 -6.39 6.11 0.93
N PRO A 134 -7.35 6.74 0.22
CA PRO A 134 -7.09 7.34 -1.07
C PRO A 134 -6.19 8.59 -0.99
N ALA A 135 -6.09 9.26 0.17
CA ALA A 135 -5.23 10.42 0.33
C ALA A 135 -3.76 10.07 0.12
N GLU A 136 -3.35 8.87 0.51
CA GLU A 136 -1.98 8.38 0.34
C GLU A 136 -1.57 8.18 -1.13
N ILE A 137 -2.51 8.11 -2.07
CA ILE A 137 -2.21 8.04 -3.52
C ILE A 137 -1.41 9.27 -3.96
N PHE A 138 -1.69 10.44 -3.38
CA PHE A 138 -0.92 11.64 -3.67
C PHE A 138 0.52 11.53 -3.17
N ASN A 139 0.76 10.88 -2.04
CA ASN A 139 2.11 10.61 -1.55
C ASN A 139 2.86 9.60 -2.45
N VAL A 140 2.16 8.64 -3.07
CA VAL A 140 2.73 7.79 -4.13
C VAL A 140 3.18 8.64 -5.31
N LEU A 141 2.34 9.55 -5.80
CA LEU A 141 2.66 10.44 -6.92
C LEU A 141 3.85 11.35 -6.59
N ILE A 142 3.91 11.90 -5.37
CA ILE A 142 5.05 12.68 -4.89
C ILE A 142 6.33 11.84 -4.93
N GLY A 143 6.31 10.61 -4.39
CA GLY A 143 7.45 9.70 -4.41
C GLY A 143 7.92 9.39 -5.84
N LEU A 144 7.00 9.07 -6.75
CA LEU A 144 7.33 8.83 -8.17
C LEU A 144 7.91 10.08 -8.86
N THR A 145 7.43 11.27 -8.51
CA THR A 145 7.99 12.52 -9.02
C THR A 145 9.44 12.70 -8.57
N VAL A 146 9.74 12.37 -7.30
CA VAL A 146 11.11 12.41 -6.77
C VAL A 146 12.00 11.40 -7.47
N VAL A 147 11.50 10.19 -7.76
CA VAL A 147 12.24 9.20 -8.60
C VAL A 147 12.57 9.79 -9.95
N ALA A 148 11.59 10.36 -10.65
CA ALA A 148 11.80 10.95 -11.96
C ALA A 148 12.84 12.10 -11.94
N VAL A 149 12.77 12.97 -10.93
CA VAL A 149 13.72 14.06 -10.74
C VAL A 149 15.11 13.53 -10.43
N GLY A 150 15.24 12.51 -9.60
CA GLY A 150 16.50 11.86 -9.26
C GLY A 150 17.17 11.25 -10.49
N LEU A 151 16.46 10.43 -11.24
CA LEU A 151 16.94 9.82 -12.49
C LEU A 151 17.31 10.87 -13.56
N GLY A 152 16.50 11.93 -13.68
CA GLY A 152 16.84 13.01 -14.60
C GLY A 152 18.12 13.79 -14.23
N ARG A 153 18.51 13.80 -12.95
CA ARG A 153 19.75 14.43 -12.47
C ARG A 153 20.96 13.53 -12.55
N SER A 154 20.80 12.23 -12.39
CA SER A 154 21.90 11.26 -12.53
C SER A 154 22.34 11.10 -13.99
N GLY A 155 21.52 11.52 -14.95
CA GLY A 155 21.79 11.28 -16.38
C GLY A 155 21.69 9.80 -16.78
N HIS A 156 21.41 8.92 -15.83
CA HIS A 156 21.23 7.49 -16.08
C HIS A 156 19.75 7.23 -16.43
N VAL A 157 19.51 6.75 -17.64
CA VAL A 157 18.18 6.28 -18.05
C VAL A 157 18.17 4.77 -17.86
N PRO A 158 17.39 4.26 -16.86
CA PRO A 158 17.38 2.82 -16.61
C PRO A 158 16.81 2.08 -17.82
N SER A 159 17.44 0.97 -18.17
CA SER A 159 16.91 0.04 -19.17
C SER A 159 15.60 -0.57 -18.69
N VAL A 160 14.82 -1.09 -19.62
CA VAL A 160 13.53 -1.78 -19.28
C VAL A 160 13.79 -2.95 -18.32
N ALA A 161 14.91 -3.66 -18.48
CA ALA A 161 15.27 -4.77 -17.60
C ALA A 161 15.56 -4.31 -16.17
N GLU A 162 16.31 -3.22 -15.99
CA GLU A 162 16.63 -2.63 -14.68
C GLU A 162 15.35 -2.10 -14.00
N ALA A 163 14.47 -1.44 -14.75
CA ALA A 163 13.19 -0.97 -14.22
C ALA A 163 12.28 -2.11 -13.77
N LEU A 164 12.21 -3.20 -14.52
CA LEU A 164 11.45 -4.40 -14.15
C LEU A 164 12.05 -5.09 -12.92
N GLN A 165 13.38 -5.19 -12.86
CA GLN A 165 14.08 -5.76 -11.70
C GLN A 165 13.83 -4.92 -10.45
N ALA A 166 13.92 -3.60 -10.53
CA ALA A 166 13.62 -2.69 -9.42
C ALA A 166 12.18 -2.84 -8.95
N LEU A 167 11.22 -2.89 -9.88
CA LEU A 167 9.82 -3.09 -9.56
C LEU A 167 9.57 -4.43 -8.86
N LEU A 168 10.20 -5.50 -9.34
CA LEU A 168 10.10 -6.84 -8.73
C LEU A 168 10.66 -6.83 -7.30
N LEU A 169 11.83 -6.23 -7.09
CA LEU A 169 12.47 -6.14 -5.77
C LEU A 169 11.60 -5.33 -4.80
N VAL A 170 11.04 -4.20 -5.24
CA VAL A 170 10.11 -3.40 -4.44
C VAL A 170 8.86 -4.20 -4.08
N ALA A 171 8.27 -4.91 -5.04
CA ALA A 171 7.10 -5.75 -4.80
C ALA A 171 7.40 -6.87 -3.78
N CYS A 172 8.53 -7.57 -3.92
CA CYS A 172 8.98 -8.57 -2.94
C CYS A 172 9.18 -7.96 -1.56
N GLY A 173 9.83 -6.80 -1.48
CA GLY A 173 10.04 -6.07 -0.22
C GLY A 173 8.72 -5.67 0.46
N MET A 174 7.75 -5.17 -0.31
CA MET A 174 6.42 -4.85 0.21
C MET A 174 5.68 -6.08 0.74
N VAL A 175 5.75 -7.21 0.04
CA VAL A 175 5.17 -8.48 0.51
C VAL A 175 5.82 -8.93 1.81
N LEU A 176 7.15 -8.92 1.89
CA LEU A 176 7.88 -9.27 3.11
C LEU A 176 7.49 -8.37 4.29
N LEU A 177 7.47 -7.05 4.10
CA LEU A 177 7.06 -6.10 5.14
C LEU A 177 5.62 -6.35 5.60
N THR A 178 4.70 -6.61 4.68
CA THR A 178 3.31 -6.93 5.00
C THR A 178 3.21 -8.23 5.80
N CYS A 179 3.96 -9.26 5.43
CA CYS A 179 3.99 -10.54 6.16
C CYS A 179 4.54 -10.36 7.59
N VAL A 180 5.67 -9.66 7.73
CA VAL A 180 6.26 -9.39 9.05
C VAL A 180 5.32 -8.56 9.91
N TRP A 181 4.75 -7.49 9.37
CA TRP A 181 3.80 -6.64 10.10
C TRP A 181 2.57 -7.42 10.54
N SER A 182 1.98 -8.21 9.62
CA SER A 182 0.83 -9.08 9.95
C SER A 182 1.19 -10.08 11.04
N ALA A 183 2.36 -10.72 10.97
CA ALA A 183 2.82 -11.66 11.99
C ALA A 183 2.95 -10.99 13.37
N LEU A 184 3.52 -9.78 13.42
CA LEU A 184 3.63 -9.01 14.67
C LEU A 184 2.27 -8.63 15.25
N VAL A 185 1.32 -8.23 14.39
CA VAL A 185 -0.05 -7.92 14.81
C VAL A 185 -0.75 -9.16 15.36
N TYR A 186 -0.58 -10.34 14.73
CA TYR A 186 -1.17 -11.59 15.23
C TYR A 186 -0.52 -12.09 16.53
N LEU A 187 0.77 -11.84 16.72
CA LEU A 187 1.48 -12.19 17.98
C LEU A 187 1.08 -11.28 19.15
N ALA A 188 0.51 -10.10 18.89
CA ALA A 188 0.08 -9.16 19.93
C ALA A 188 -1.27 -9.56 20.58
N PHE A 189 -1.91 -10.63 20.09
CA PHE A 189 -3.17 -11.19 20.57
C PHE A 189 -3.01 -12.66 20.98
#